data_dcaf0bcede68740bcf326ef1c3633f10
#
_entry.id   dcaf0bcede68740bcf326ef1c3633f10
#
_cell.length_a   1.000
_cell.length_b   1.000
_cell.length_c   1.000
_cell.angle_alpha   90.00
_cell.angle_beta   90.00
_cell.angle_gamma   90.00
#
_symmetry.space_group_name_H-M   'P 1'
#
loop_
_entity.id
_entity.type
_entity.pdbx_description
1 polymer ?
#
loop_
_entity_poly.entity_id
_entity_poly.type
_entity_poly.pdbx_seq_one_letter_code
_entity_poly.pdbx_strand_id
1 'polypeptide(L)'
;MGKLLGTYLFPHPPIIVEEIGRGGEKGAENTIVGVKKLAKDIKSKKPTTIIIITPHGPVFSDALSISCEEILMGSFKNFGRKDLKFKFRNNRDIVNKIVRNAGKEGIAIAPIDKEFALDYNIETEIDHGTLVPLYFVNKEYEDYKLVHITYGLISPLELYRFGTILQEIVLDSKEEVVFIASGDLS
;
A
#
# COMPACT_ATOMS: atom_id res chain seq x y z
N MET A 1 4.23 14.73 -17.94
CA MET A 1 2.98 14.03 -17.55
C MET A 1 3.38 12.70 -16.96
N GLY A 2 2.84 12.39 -15.79
CA GLY A 2 3.01 11.09 -15.17
C GLY A 2 2.23 9.99 -15.89
N LYS A 3 2.49 8.75 -15.52
CA LYS A 3 1.87 7.59 -16.16
C LYS A 3 1.45 6.56 -15.11
N LEU A 4 0.27 5.98 -15.28
CA LEU A 4 -0.12 4.76 -14.60
C LEU A 4 0.36 3.58 -15.44
N LEU A 5 1.39 2.87 -14.97
CA LEU A 5 2.03 1.76 -15.68
C LEU A 5 1.26 0.45 -15.57
N GLY A 6 0.45 0.31 -14.52
CA GLY A 6 -0.37 -0.87 -14.28
C GLY A 6 -1.10 -0.82 -12.96
N THR A 7 -2.15 -1.63 -12.86
CA THR A 7 -2.94 -1.87 -11.65
C THR A 7 -2.92 -3.36 -11.34
N TYR A 8 -2.73 -3.70 -10.06
CA TYR A 8 -2.55 -5.07 -9.62
C TYR A 8 -3.44 -5.35 -8.43
N LEU A 9 -4.00 -6.55 -8.37
CA LEU A 9 -4.62 -7.09 -7.18
C LEU A 9 -3.67 -8.13 -6.57
N PHE A 10 -3.24 -7.89 -5.33
CA PHE A 10 -2.33 -8.77 -4.62
C PHE A 10 -3.01 -9.39 -3.42
N PRO A 11 -2.95 -10.72 -3.26
CA PRO A 11 -3.31 -11.37 -2.00
C PRO A 11 -2.26 -11.05 -0.93
N HIS A 12 -2.70 -11.01 0.34
CA HIS A 12 -1.81 -10.68 1.45
C HIS A 12 -1.82 -11.67 2.62
N PRO A 13 -2.21 -12.96 2.49
CA PRO A 13 -2.10 -13.89 3.59
C PRO A 13 -0.64 -14.04 4.03
N PRO A 14 -0.30 -13.81 5.31
CA PRO A 14 1.10 -13.87 5.75
C PRO A 14 1.76 -15.23 5.57
N ILE A 15 0.96 -16.30 5.50
CA ILE A 15 1.46 -17.66 5.29
C ILE A 15 2.21 -17.86 3.97
N ILE A 16 1.96 -17.01 2.94
CA ILE A 16 2.68 -17.12 1.66
C ILE A 16 4.12 -16.57 1.72
N VAL A 17 4.47 -15.87 2.80
CA VAL A 17 5.84 -15.45 3.10
C VAL A 17 6.58 -16.64 3.69
N GLU A 18 7.63 -17.11 3.02
CA GLU A 18 8.35 -18.35 3.36
C GLU A 18 8.81 -18.37 4.84
N GLU A 19 9.37 -17.26 5.30
CA GLU A 19 9.88 -17.11 6.66
C GLU A 19 8.77 -17.14 7.74
N ILE A 20 7.50 -16.90 7.33
CA ILE A 20 6.33 -16.97 8.22
C ILE A 20 5.63 -18.32 8.08
N GLY A 21 5.46 -18.81 6.85
CA GLY A 21 4.76 -20.05 6.53
C GLY A 21 5.48 -21.29 7.05
N ARG A 22 6.81 -21.30 7.08
CA ARG A 22 7.66 -22.38 7.63
C ARG A 22 7.26 -23.77 7.13
N GLY A 23 6.91 -23.88 5.86
CA GLY A 23 6.41 -25.09 5.21
C GLY A 23 4.90 -25.13 4.99
N GLY A 24 4.12 -24.29 5.71
CA GLY A 24 2.67 -24.14 5.51
C GLY A 24 2.32 -23.42 4.19
N GLU A 25 3.25 -22.62 3.65
CA GLU A 25 3.10 -21.94 2.37
C GLU A 25 2.91 -22.89 1.17
N LYS A 26 3.29 -24.16 1.31
CA LYS A 26 3.11 -25.19 0.28
C LYS A 26 1.64 -25.37 -0.13
N GLY A 27 0.71 -25.13 0.79
CA GLY A 27 -0.73 -25.16 0.49
C GLY A 27 -1.18 -24.01 -0.43
N ALA A 28 -0.35 -22.95 -0.61
CA ALA A 28 -0.64 -21.78 -1.41
C ALA A 28 0.33 -21.62 -2.60
N GLU A 29 0.92 -22.71 -3.10
CA GLU A 29 1.94 -22.66 -4.14
C GLU A 29 1.51 -21.91 -5.41
N ASN A 30 0.27 -22.11 -5.87
CA ASN A 30 -0.26 -21.41 -7.03
C ASN A 30 -0.33 -19.89 -6.79
N THR A 31 -0.72 -19.48 -5.58
CA THR A 31 -0.75 -18.07 -5.17
C THR A 31 0.66 -17.48 -5.18
N ILE A 32 1.64 -18.22 -4.62
CA ILE A 32 3.05 -17.79 -4.59
C ILE A 32 3.62 -17.63 -6.00
N VAL A 33 3.32 -18.57 -6.88
CA VAL A 33 3.71 -18.47 -8.30
C VAL A 33 3.09 -17.23 -8.95
N GLY A 34 1.82 -16.97 -8.66
CA GLY A 34 1.09 -15.79 -9.15
C GLY A 34 1.76 -14.48 -8.70
N VAL A 35 1.94 -14.29 -7.38
CA VAL A 35 2.53 -13.05 -6.84
C VAL A 35 3.96 -12.83 -7.30
N LYS A 36 4.77 -13.89 -7.47
CA LYS A 36 6.11 -13.80 -8.07
C LYS A 36 6.08 -13.33 -9.53
N LYS A 37 5.07 -13.73 -10.31
CA LYS A 37 4.89 -13.23 -11.70
C LYS A 37 4.52 -11.75 -11.68
N LEU A 38 3.60 -11.32 -10.79
CA LEU A 38 3.23 -9.92 -10.64
C LEU A 38 4.44 -9.06 -10.23
N ALA A 39 5.26 -9.51 -9.28
CA ALA A 39 6.46 -8.81 -8.85
C ALA A 39 7.47 -8.62 -10.02
N LYS A 40 7.67 -9.64 -10.86
CA LYS A 40 8.52 -9.54 -12.04
C LYS A 40 7.95 -8.60 -13.10
N ASP A 41 6.63 -8.56 -13.28
CA ASP A 41 6.00 -7.62 -14.19
C ASP A 41 6.17 -6.17 -13.69
N ILE A 42 5.98 -5.92 -12.39
CA ILE A 42 6.27 -4.61 -11.77
C ILE A 42 7.72 -4.20 -11.99
N LYS A 43 8.69 -5.11 -11.76
CA LYS A 43 10.11 -4.87 -12.04
C LYS A 43 10.35 -4.44 -13.50
N SER A 44 9.68 -5.09 -14.45
CA SER A 44 9.84 -4.76 -15.88
C SER A 44 9.41 -3.35 -16.23
N LYS A 45 8.46 -2.81 -15.46
CA LYS A 45 7.91 -1.45 -15.62
C LYS A 45 8.75 -0.36 -14.93
N LYS A 46 9.57 -0.74 -13.93
CA LYS A 46 10.45 0.16 -13.16
C LYS A 46 9.71 1.41 -12.65
N PRO A 47 8.62 1.26 -11.88
CA PRO A 47 7.87 2.41 -11.39
C PRO A 47 8.74 3.28 -10.47
N THR A 48 8.55 4.61 -10.52
CA THR A 48 9.17 5.53 -9.56
C THR A 48 8.38 5.60 -8.26
N THR A 49 7.10 5.22 -8.31
CA THR A 49 6.20 5.22 -7.14
C THR A 49 5.24 4.04 -7.20
N ILE A 50 5.07 3.37 -6.06
CA ILE A 50 3.99 2.40 -5.84
C ILE A 50 2.95 3.05 -4.92
N ILE A 51 1.70 3.09 -5.35
CA ILE A 51 0.55 3.43 -4.51
C ILE A 51 -0.13 2.13 -4.12
N ILE A 52 -0.23 1.85 -2.83
CA ILE A 52 -0.91 0.65 -2.32
C ILE A 52 -2.07 1.03 -1.41
N ILE A 53 -3.21 0.38 -1.62
CA ILE A 53 -4.36 0.45 -0.71
C ILE A 53 -4.53 -0.90 -0.01
N THR A 54 -4.71 -0.86 1.32
CA THR A 54 -4.79 -2.02 2.21
C THR A 54 -6.06 -1.98 3.07
N PRO A 55 -6.61 -3.13 3.48
CA PRO A 55 -7.71 -3.19 4.44
C PRO A 55 -7.26 -3.28 5.91
N HIS A 56 -5.96 -3.34 6.23
CA HIS A 56 -5.44 -3.70 7.56
C HIS A 56 -4.71 -2.59 8.33
N GLY A 57 -4.59 -1.39 7.76
CA GLY A 57 -4.07 -0.23 8.48
C GLY A 57 -5.11 0.42 9.40
N PRO A 58 -4.90 1.67 9.83
CA PRO A 58 -5.90 2.41 10.59
C PRO A 58 -7.19 2.63 9.78
N VAL A 59 -8.25 1.89 10.10
CA VAL A 59 -9.56 1.96 9.42
C VAL A 59 -10.49 2.90 10.17
N PHE A 60 -11.08 3.86 9.46
CA PHE A 60 -12.10 4.78 9.98
C PHE A 60 -13.45 4.50 9.33
N SER A 61 -14.54 4.82 10.06
CA SER A 61 -15.91 4.64 9.56
C SER A 61 -16.31 5.61 8.45
N ASP A 62 -15.64 6.76 8.39
CA ASP A 62 -16.00 7.93 7.61
C ASP A 62 -14.85 8.55 6.82
N ALA A 63 -13.66 7.97 6.89
CA ALA A 63 -12.48 8.47 6.21
C ALA A 63 -11.57 7.34 5.71
N LEU A 64 -10.83 7.60 4.63
CA LEU A 64 -9.64 6.84 4.30
C LEU A 64 -8.48 7.31 5.19
N SER A 65 -7.44 6.49 5.38
CA SER A 65 -6.23 7.00 6.01
C SER A 65 -5.03 6.91 5.07
N ILE A 66 -4.06 7.81 5.26
CA ILE A 66 -2.84 7.86 4.47
C ILE A 66 -1.64 8.16 5.36
N SER A 67 -0.57 7.38 5.19
CA SER A 67 0.66 7.57 5.95
C SER A 67 1.41 8.81 5.47
N CYS A 68 1.76 9.73 6.41
CA CYS A 68 2.36 11.04 6.12
C CYS A 68 3.82 11.19 6.54
N GLU A 69 4.41 10.21 7.26
CA GLU A 69 5.82 10.25 7.64
C GLU A 69 6.73 10.19 6.40
N GLU A 70 7.92 10.77 6.47
CA GLU A 70 8.91 10.74 5.38
C GLU A 70 9.41 9.32 5.11
N ILE A 71 9.59 8.56 6.19
CA ILE A 71 10.03 7.17 6.15
C ILE A 71 8.94 6.30 6.75
N LEU A 72 8.45 5.39 5.96
CA LEU A 72 7.49 4.38 6.38
C LEU A 72 8.22 3.11 6.78
N MET A 73 7.88 2.56 7.93
CA MET A 73 8.49 1.36 8.47
C MET A 73 7.43 0.34 8.83
N GLY A 74 7.81 -0.93 8.76
CA GLY A 74 6.96 -2.02 9.20
C GLY A 74 7.76 -3.30 9.42
N SER A 75 7.14 -4.24 10.08
CA SER A 75 7.74 -5.56 10.32
C SER A 75 6.66 -6.62 10.45
N PHE A 76 7.05 -7.88 10.30
CA PHE A 76 6.15 -9.00 10.57
C PHE A 76 6.17 -9.42 12.06
N LYS A 77 6.30 -8.45 13.00
CA LYS A 77 6.35 -8.71 14.45
C LYS A 77 5.15 -9.51 14.96
N ASN A 78 3.95 -9.20 14.46
CA ASN A 78 2.70 -9.86 14.84
C ASN A 78 2.60 -11.31 14.32
N PHE A 79 3.50 -11.71 13.42
CA PHE A 79 3.62 -13.07 12.87
C PHE A 79 4.93 -13.75 13.34
N GLY A 80 5.50 -13.28 14.46
CA GLY A 80 6.70 -13.85 15.07
C GLY A 80 8.01 -13.57 14.34
N ARG A 81 8.02 -12.65 13.38
CA ARG A 81 9.20 -12.28 12.56
C ARG A 81 9.51 -10.78 12.64
N LYS A 82 9.82 -10.33 13.87
CA LYS A 82 10.26 -8.94 14.13
C LYS A 82 11.59 -8.57 13.46
N ASP A 83 12.33 -9.57 13.02
CA ASP A 83 13.59 -9.45 12.30
C ASP A 83 13.39 -9.07 10.82
N LEU A 84 12.26 -9.46 10.21
CA LEU A 84 11.88 -9.05 8.85
C LEU A 84 11.31 -7.62 8.88
N LYS A 85 12.21 -6.65 8.71
CA LYS A 85 11.92 -5.22 8.75
C LYS A 85 11.93 -4.62 7.34
N PHE A 86 11.03 -3.67 7.12
CA PHE A 86 10.90 -2.93 5.87
C PHE A 86 11.00 -1.44 6.14
N LYS A 87 11.59 -0.73 5.17
CA LYS A 87 11.74 0.71 5.21
C LYS A 87 11.54 1.27 3.81
N PHE A 88 10.61 2.21 3.66
CA PHE A 88 10.29 2.84 2.39
C PHE A 88 10.37 4.36 2.51
N ARG A 89 10.81 5.03 1.45
CA ARG A 89 10.65 6.48 1.31
C ARG A 89 9.22 6.78 0.87
N ASN A 90 8.55 7.66 1.60
CA ASN A 90 7.20 8.09 1.22
C ASN A 90 7.27 9.10 0.04
N ASN A 91 6.36 9.00 -0.91
CA ASN A 91 6.18 10.04 -1.91
C ASN A 91 5.25 11.14 -1.38
N ARG A 92 5.81 12.01 -0.52
CA ARG A 92 5.08 13.07 0.16
C ARG A 92 4.42 14.07 -0.80
N ASP A 93 4.98 14.28 -1.99
CA ASP A 93 4.37 15.16 -3.00
C ASP A 93 3.03 14.60 -3.47
N ILE A 94 2.99 13.30 -3.76
CA ILE A 94 1.74 12.61 -4.12
C ILE A 94 0.78 12.58 -2.92
N VAL A 95 1.27 12.23 -1.71
CA VAL A 95 0.45 12.23 -0.49
C VAL A 95 -0.22 13.58 -0.26
N ASN A 96 0.52 14.68 -0.31
CA ASN A 96 -0.01 16.03 -0.11
C ASN A 96 -1.06 16.41 -1.18
N LYS A 97 -0.85 16.00 -2.43
CA LYS A 97 -1.84 16.19 -3.50
C LYS A 97 -3.12 15.38 -3.22
N ILE A 98 -3.00 14.13 -2.75
CA ILE A 98 -4.14 13.27 -2.40
C ILE A 98 -4.98 13.92 -1.30
N VAL A 99 -4.38 14.26 -0.17
CA VAL A 99 -5.09 14.88 0.97
C VAL A 99 -5.82 16.15 0.53
N ARG A 100 -5.14 17.02 -0.21
CA ARG A 100 -5.73 18.28 -0.67
C ARG A 100 -6.87 18.09 -1.68
N ASN A 101 -6.71 17.21 -2.66
CA ASN A 101 -7.69 17.06 -3.73
C ASN A 101 -8.90 16.24 -3.27
N ALA A 102 -8.71 15.19 -2.48
CA ALA A 102 -9.81 14.45 -1.87
C ALA A 102 -10.66 15.36 -0.97
N GLY A 103 -10.02 16.22 -0.15
CA GLY A 103 -10.76 17.18 0.68
C GLY A 103 -11.59 18.19 -0.11
N LYS A 104 -11.14 18.63 -1.29
CA LYS A 104 -11.93 19.50 -2.19
C LYS A 104 -13.19 18.82 -2.73
N GLU A 105 -13.12 17.50 -2.92
CA GLU A 105 -14.24 16.68 -3.41
C GLU A 105 -15.09 16.10 -2.25
N GLY A 106 -14.84 16.56 -1.02
CA GLY A 106 -15.60 16.15 0.16
C GLY A 106 -15.30 14.74 0.65
N ILE A 107 -14.19 14.12 0.20
CA ILE A 107 -13.74 12.82 0.67
C ILE A 107 -12.76 13.03 1.83
N ALA A 108 -13.13 12.54 3.02
CA ALA A 108 -12.32 12.66 4.21
C ALA A 108 -11.08 11.74 4.15
N ILE A 109 -9.92 12.32 4.45
CA ILE A 109 -8.65 11.61 4.58
C ILE A 109 -8.06 11.90 5.95
N ALA A 110 -7.79 10.88 6.74
CA ALA A 110 -7.03 10.96 7.99
C ALA A 110 -5.52 10.89 7.66
N PRO A 111 -4.77 11.99 7.83
CA PRO A 111 -3.33 11.99 7.58
C PRO A 111 -2.61 11.40 8.80
N ILE A 112 -2.07 10.18 8.66
CA ILE A 112 -1.40 9.49 9.76
C ILE A 112 0.07 9.92 9.82
N ASP A 113 0.37 10.82 10.73
CA ASP A 113 1.71 11.15 11.19
C ASP A 113 1.85 10.79 12.68
N LYS A 114 2.97 11.14 13.30
CA LYS A 114 3.22 10.83 14.71
C LYS A 114 2.28 11.55 15.66
N GLU A 115 1.92 12.81 15.38
CA GLU A 115 1.04 13.60 16.22
C GLU A 115 -0.37 13.01 16.19
N PHE A 116 -0.92 12.80 15.01
CA PHE A 116 -2.21 12.13 14.82
C PHE A 116 -2.25 10.75 15.46
N ALA A 117 -1.19 9.95 15.28
CA ALA A 117 -1.10 8.61 15.85
C ALA A 117 -1.13 8.61 17.37
N LEU A 118 -0.51 9.59 18.02
CA LEU A 118 -0.55 9.76 19.48
C LEU A 118 -1.97 10.14 19.97
N ASP A 119 -2.62 11.07 19.28
CA ASP A 119 -3.97 11.54 19.64
C ASP A 119 -5.03 10.42 19.57
N TYR A 120 -4.89 9.54 18.59
CA TYR A 120 -5.85 8.44 18.37
C TYR A 120 -5.36 7.08 18.89
N ASN A 121 -4.20 7.02 19.55
CA ASN A 121 -3.58 5.78 20.06
C ASN A 121 -3.47 4.68 18.99
N ILE A 122 -2.97 5.02 17.81
CA ILE A 122 -2.76 4.11 16.67
C ILE A 122 -1.29 3.95 16.35
N GLU A 123 -0.93 2.78 15.79
CA GLU A 123 0.44 2.52 15.33
C GLU A 123 0.68 3.18 13.96
N THR A 124 1.89 3.73 13.76
CA THR A 124 2.33 4.28 12.46
C THR A 124 3.02 3.24 11.58
N GLU A 125 3.30 2.05 12.10
CA GLU A 125 3.88 0.97 11.30
C GLU A 125 2.91 0.52 10.21
N ILE A 126 3.43 0.31 9.01
CA ILE A 126 2.64 -0.26 7.91
C ILE A 126 2.29 -1.73 8.19
N ASP A 127 1.07 -2.08 7.83
CA ASP A 127 0.43 -3.35 8.12
C ASP A 127 0.88 -4.49 7.20
N HIS A 128 0.49 -5.72 7.55
CA HIS A 128 0.84 -6.90 6.77
C HIS A 128 0.17 -6.96 5.39
N GLY A 129 -1.02 -6.35 5.24
CA GLY A 129 -1.68 -6.27 3.94
C GLY A 129 -0.86 -5.47 2.93
N THR A 130 -0.04 -4.53 3.39
CA THR A 130 0.96 -3.83 2.59
C THR A 130 2.27 -4.60 2.51
N LEU A 131 2.75 -5.15 3.64
CA LEU A 131 4.07 -5.77 3.69
C LEU A 131 4.16 -7.07 2.90
N VAL A 132 3.08 -7.89 2.85
CA VAL A 132 3.10 -9.15 2.09
C VAL A 132 3.27 -8.91 0.58
N PRO A 133 2.47 -8.07 -0.10
CA PRO A 133 2.74 -7.71 -1.49
C PRO A 133 4.15 -7.16 -1.71
N LEU A 134 4.57 -6.21 -0.87
CA LEU A 134 5.87 -5.55 -1.03
C LEU A 134 7.06 -6.46 -0.69
N TYR A 135 6.89 -7.49 0.13
CA TYR A 135 7.91 -8.53 0.33
C TYR A 135 8.28 -9.22 -1.00
N PHE A 136 7.28 -9.57 -1.83
CA PHE A 136 7.53 -10.17 -3.14
C PHE A 136 8.07 -9.16 -4.14
N VAL A 137 7.56 -7.94 -4.13
CA VAL A 137 8.05 -6.87 -5.03
C VAL A 137 9.51 -6.55 -4.72
N ASN A 138 9.86 -6.37 -3.44
CA ASN A 138 11.23 -6.02 -3.04
C ASN A 138 12.27 -7.10 -3.34
N LYS A 139 11.87 -8.37 -3.42
CA LYS A 139 12.77 -9.45 -3.91
C LYS A 139 13.17 -9.25 -5.37
N GLU A 140 12.44 -8.46 -6.14
CA GLU A 140 12.68 -8.21 -7.55
C GLU A 140 13.11 -6.76 -7.84
N TYR A 141 12.52 -5.77 -7.14
CA TYR A 141 12.71 -4.34 -7.40
C TYR A 141 12.43 -3.50 -6.14
N GLU A 142 13.36 -2.60 -5.78
CA GLU A 142 13.28 -1.78 -4.56
C GLU A 142 13.41 -0.27 -4.82
N ASP A 143 13.72 0.14 -6.07
CA ASP A 143 13.99 1.56 -6.40
C ASP A 143 12.69 2.33 -6.69
N TYR A 144 11.85 2.49 -5.66
CA TYR A 144 10.60 3.26 -5.73
C TYR A 144 10.30 3.97 -4.42
N LYS A 145 9.43 4.98 -4.48
CA LYS A 145 8.77 5.59 -3.33
C LYS A 145 7.43 4.91 -3.09
N LEU A 146 7.00 4.88 -1.84
CA LEU A 146 5.72 4.29 -1.46
C LEU A 146 4.70 5.38 -1.13
N VAL A 147 3.43 5.16 -1.52
CA VAL A 147 2.25 5.83 -0.96
C VAL A 147 1.37 4.75 -0.34
N HIS A 148 1.20 4.81 0.96
CA HIS A 148 0.45 3.85 1.74
C HIS A 148 -0.90 4.42 2.14
N ILE A 149 -1.98 3.76 1.73
CA ILE A 149 -3.37 4.15 1.97
C ILE A 149 -4.09 2.99 2.63
N THR A 150 -4.85 3.27 3.68
CA THR A 150 -5.82 2.30 4.22
C THR A 150 -7.23 2.73 3.78
N TYR A 151 -8.01 1.78 3.28
CA TYR A 151 -9.39 2.08 2.92
C TYR A 151 -10.23 2.36 4.18
N GLY A 152 -11.33 3.13 4.01
CA GLY A 152 -12.29 3.41 5.06
C GLY A 152 -13.64 2.79 4.75
N LEU A 153 -14.54 2.78 5.73
CA LEU A 153 -15.90 2.27 5.57
C LEU A 153 -16.84 3.30 4.90
N ILE A 154 -16.28 4.09 3.98
CA ILE A 154 -17.03 5.04 3.15
C ILE A 154 -17.77 4.31 2.03
N SER A 155 -18.69 5.00 1.37
CA SER A 155 -19.51 4.38 0.32
C SER A 155 -18.68 3.91 -0.90
N PRO A 156 -19.13 2.88 -1.62
CA PRO A 156 -18.46 2.45 -2.86
C PRO A 156 -18.34 3.56 -3.91
N LEU A 157 -19.31 4.49 -3.94
CA LEU A 157 -19.24 5.65 -4.84
C LEU A 157 -18.12 6.61 -4.47
N GLU A 158 -17.90 6.87 -3.18
CA GLU A 158 -16.79 7.68 -2.71
C GLU A 158 -15.44 7.01 -2.99
N LEU A 159 -15.34 5.69 -2.79
CA LEU A 159 -14.15 4.92 -3.16
C LEU A 159 -13.85 5.01 -4.67
N TYR A 160 -14.89 4.93 -5.51
CA TYR A 160 -14.74 5.10 -6.95
C TYR A 160 -14.23 6.53 -7.31
N ARG A 161 -14.86 7.57 -6.72
CA ARG A 161 -14.42 8.97 -6.90
C ARG A 161 -12.99 9.17 -6.41
N PHE A 162 -12.62 8.58 -5.29
CA PHE A 162 -11.26 8.62 -4.81
C PHE A 162 -10.27 8.02 -5.83
N GLY A 163 -10.64 6.90 -6.46
CA GLY A 163 -9.86 6.30 -7.54
C GLY A 163 -9.65 7.24 -8.74
N THR A 164 -10.68 8.01 -9.12
CA THR A 164 -10.54 9.02 -10.20
C THR A 164 -9.61 10.16 -9.81
N ILE A 165 -9.67 10.63 -8.55
CA ILE A 165 -8.75 11.64 -8.01
C ILE A 165 -7.31 11.14 -8.05
N LEU A 166 -7.07 9.88 -7.65
CA LEU A 166 -5.74 9.28 -7.73
C LEU A 166 -5.21 9.27 -9.17
N GLN A 167 -6.04 8.89 -10.12
CA GLN A 167 -5.66 8.88 -11.54
C GLN A 167 -5.27 10.27 -12.03
N GLU A 168 -6.06 11.30 -11.73
CA GLU A 168 -5.78 12.69 -12.10
C GLU A 168 -4.45 13.18 -11.51
N ILE A 169 -4.22 12.89 -10.21
CA ILE A 169 -2.96 13.25 -9.53
C ILE A 169 -1.76 12.58 -10.19
N VAL A 170 -1.88 11.29 -10.55
CA VAL A 170 -0.82 10.56 -11.25
C VAL A 170 -0.52 11.21 -12.59
N LEU A 171 -1.54 11.49 -13.42
CA LEU A 171 -1.39 12.10 -14.73
C LEU A 171 -0.80 13.51 -14.66
N ASP A 172 -1.14 14.29 -13.62
CA ASP A 172 -0.58 15.64 -13.36
C ASP A 172 0.80 15.62 -12.69
N SER A 173 1.32 14.47 -12.37
CA SER A 173 2.66 14.31 -11.78
C SER A 173 3.74 14.12 -12.86
N LYS A 174 4.97 13.83 -12.40
CA LYS A 174 6.06 13.32 -13.24
C LYS A 174 6.39 11.86 -12.94
N GLU A 175 5.60 11.24 -12.06
CA GLU A 175 5.85 9.89 -11.57
C GLU A 175 5.38 8.83 -12.57
N GLU A 176 6.10 7.74 -12.62
CA GLU A 176 5.68 6.50 -13.27
C GLU A 176 5.15 5.56 -12.19
N VAL A 177 3.82 5.37 -12.14
CA VAL A 177 3.13 4.80 -10.99
C VAL A 177 2.61 3.40 -11.29
N VAL A 178 2.78 2.51 -10.33
CA VAL A 178 2.03 1.25 -10.22
C VAL A 178 1.06 1.38 -9.06
N PHE A 179 -0.19 0.96 -9.28
CA PHE A 179 -1.21 0.87 -8.23
C PHE A 179 -1.41 -0.58 -7.80
N ILE A 180 -1.43 -0.82 -6.49
CA ILE A 180 -1.69 -2.14 -5.90
C ILE A 180 -2.92 -2.06 -5.01
N ALA A 181 -3.94 -2.83 -5.32
CA ALA A 181 -5.02 -3.14 -4.40
C ALA A 181 -4.62 -4.42 -3.63
N SER A 182 -4.44 -4.31 -2.34
CA SER A 182 -4.16 -5.45 -1.47
C SER A 182 -5.49 -6.01 -0.95
N GLY A 183 -5.77 -7.28 -1.23
CA GLY A 183 -7.04 -7.88 -0.87
C GLY A 183 -6.98 -9.40 -0.90
N ASP A 184 -7.90 -10.01 -0.16
CA ASP A 184 -8.15 -11.44 -0.23
C ASP A 184 -9.30 -11.71 -1.20
N LEU A 185 -9.06 -12.61 -2.13
CA LEU A 185 -10.05 -13.13 -3.08
C LEU A 185 -10.59 -14.45 -2.51
N SER A 186 -11.30 -14.37 -1.40
CA SER A 186 -11.93 -15.54 -0.78
C SER A 186 -13.41 -15.64 -1.14
#